data_a99ef0e01ecf753844ce732dd3710e08
#
_entry.id   a99ef0e01ecf753844ce732dd3710e08
#
_cell.length_a   1.000
_cell.length_b   1.000
_cell.length_c   1.000
_cell.angle_alpha   90.00
_cell.angle_beta   90.00
_cell.angle_gamma   90.00
#
_symmetry.space_group_name_H-M   'P 1'
#
loop_
_entity.id
_entity.type
_entity.pdbx_description
1 polymer ?
#
loop_
_entity_poly.entity_id
_entity_poly.type
_entity_poly.pdbx_seq_one_letter_code
_entity_poly.pdbx_strand_id
1 'polypeptide(L)'
;MRRPKIVELISRTLKDIAPDAVSILYGSEARGTARQDSDFDILVLLPDNSDRGSFARRKLEIFDRLYEIELNRNVVISPLILLRSMWEKRRTPFSCNVINEGIVL
;
A
#
# COMPACT_ATOMS: atom_id res chain seq x y z
N MET A 1 11.34 0.99 10.22
CA MET A 1 11.12 -0.26 9.45
C MET A 1 11.99 -1.38 9.99
N ARG A 2 11.43 -2.57 10.13
CA ARG A 2 12.17 -3.75 10.56
C ARG A 2 12.55 -4.71 9.42
N ARG A 3 11.82 -4.63 8.30
CA ARG A 3 12.02 -5.52 7.14
C ARG A 3 12.20 -4.69 5.87
N PRO A 4 13.26 -3.86 5.82
CA PRO A 4 13.42 -2.87 4.75
C PRO A 4 13.58 -3.48 3.35
N LYS A 5 14.14 -4.68 3.24
CA LYS A 5 14.30 -5.34 1.94
C LYS A 5 12.97 -5.72 1.31
N ILE A 6 12.01 -6.17 2.14
CA ILE A 6 10.67 -6.50 1.65
C ILE A 6 9.92 -5.22 1.31
N VAL A 7 10.04 -4.19 2.13
CA VAL A 7 9.45 -2.87 1.85
C VAL A 7 9.99 -2.32 0.52
N GLU A 8 11.27 -2.44 0.26
CA GLU A 8 11.87 -2.00 -1.00
C GLU A 8 11.30 -2.77 -2.19
N LEU A 9 11.13 -4.09 -2.06
CA LEU A 9 10.53 -4.91 -3.11
C LEU A 9 9.09 -4.48 -3.39
N ILE A 10 8.30 -4.23 -2.35
CA ILE A 10 6.94 -3.73 -2.49
C ILE A 10 6.93 -2.38 -3.20
N SER A 11 7.80 -1.48 -2.78
CA SER A 11 7.91 -0.14 -3.37
C SER A 11 8.26 -0.21 -4.87
N ARG A 12 9.24 -1.01 -5.24
CA ARG A 12 9.63 -1.16 -6.66
C ARG A 12 8.49 -1.75 -7.48
N THR A 13 7.82 -2.75 -6.95
CA THR A 13 6.70 -3.40 -7.65
C THR A 13 5.58 -2.41 -7.90
N LEU A 14 5.20 -1.63 -6.88
CA LEU A 14 4.15 -0.63 -7.03
C LEU A 14 4.53 0.48 -8.01
N LYS A 15 5.78 0.92 -8.00
CA LYS A 15 6.26 1.93 -8.96
C LYS A 15 6.28 1.41 -10.38
N ASP A 16 6.50 0.11 -10.56
CA ASP A 16 6.49 -0.52 -11.87
C ASP A 16 5.08 -0.62 -12.46
N ILE A 17 4.11 -1.05 -11.66
CA ILE A 17 2.74 -1.28 -12.15
C ILE A 17 1.82 -0.09 -12.00
N ALA A 18 2.13 0.85 -11.12
CA ALA A 18 1.31 2.03 -10.86
C ALA A 18 2.21 3.24 -10.56
N PRO A 19 2.99 3.73 -11.56
CA PRO A 19 3.92 4.84 -11.33
C PRO A 19 3.21 6.16 -11.02
N ASP A 20 1.93 6.27 -11.38
CA ASP A 20 1.08 7.45 -11.11
C ASP A 20 0.38 7.38 -9.75
N ALA A 21 0.54 6.31 -9.01
CA ALA A 21 -0.07 6.14 -7.69
C ALA A 21 0.87 6.66 -6.59
N VAL A 22 0.27 7.02 -5.45
CA VAL A 22 1.00 7.31 -4.22
C VAL A 22 0.82 6.10 -3.30
N SER A 23 1.92 5.54 -2.84
CA SER A 23 1.91 4.37 -1.95
C SER A 23 2.50 4.74 -0.60
N ILE A 24 1.82 4.38 0.48
CA ILE A 24 2.18 4.73 1.84
C ILE A 24 2.22 3.47 2.70
N LEU A 25 3.36 3.24 3.34
CA LEU A 25 3.49 2.20 4.37
C LEU A 25 3.04 2.79 5.70
N TYR A 26 2.16 2.07 6.40
CA TYR A 26 1.70 2.49 7.72
C TYR A 26 1.67 1.28 8.65
N GLY A 27 1.15 1.46 9.86
CA GLY A 27 1.03 0.38 10.83
C GLY A 27 2.35 0.01 11.49
N SER A 28 2.45 -1.21 11.97
CA SER A 28 3.59 -1.64 12.80
C SER A 28 4.94 -1.59 12.08
N GLU A 29 4.95 -1.90 10.78
CA GLU A 29 6.21 -1.86 10.02
C GLU A 29 6.72 -0.42 9.89
N ALA A 30 5.82 0.53 9.64
CA ALA A 30 6.20 1.95 9.57
C ALA A 30 6.69 2.47 10.91
N ARG A 31 6.06 2.03 12.01
CA ARG A 31 6.47 2.44 13.36
C ARG A 31 7.76 1.79 13.84
N GLY A 32 8.22 0.73 13.17
CA GLY A 32 9.37 -0.05 13.60
C GLY A 32 9.07 -1.03 14.74
N THR A 33 7.79 -1.33 14.97
CA THR A 33 7.34 -2.26 16.02
C THR A 33 6.89 -3.61 15.46
N ALA A 34 7.04 -3.82 14.16
CA ALA A 34 6.60 -5.04 13.51
C ALA A 34 7.34 -6.27 14.06
N ARG A 35 6.59 -7.36 14.18
CA ARG A 35 7.14 -8.68 14.44
C ARG A 35 7.36 -9.39 13.11
N GLN A 36 8.02 -10.55 13.15
CA GLN A 36 8.30 -11.32 11.94
C GLN A 36 7.02 -11.73 11.19
N ASP A 37 5.93 -11.95 11.92
CA ASP A 37 4.63 -12.36 11.39
C ASP A 37 3.64 -11.20 11.19
N SER A 38 4.07 -9.95 11.42
CA SER A 38 3.22 -8.77 11.23
C SER A 38 2.95 -8.52 9.75
N ASP A 39 1.75 -7.99 9.45
CA ASP A 39 1.36 -7.61 8.10
C ASP A 39 2.10 -6.36 7.65
N PHE A 40 2.28 -6.23 6.34
CA PHE A 40 2.69 -4.98 5.71
C PHE A 40 1.43 -4.22 5.31
N ASP A 41 1.11 -3.16 6.03
CA ASP A 41 -0.06 -2.33 5.77
C ASP A 41 0.29 -1.25 4.75
N ILE A 42 -0.29 -1.34 3.55
CA ILE A 42 0.03 -0.46 2.43
C ILE A 42 -1.23 0.25 1.97
N LEU A 43 -1.18 1.57 1.90
CA LEU A 43 -2.22 2.38 1.27
C LEU A 43 -1.75 2.75 -0.14
N VAL A 44 -2.57 2.46 -1.14
CA VAL A 44 -2.29 2.83 -2.53
C VAL A 44 -3.37 3.78 -3.01
N LEU A 45 -2.97 4.99 -3.39
CA LEU A 45 -3.87 6.03 -3.87
C LEU A 45 -3.72 6.18 -5.38
N LEU A 46 -4.74 5.77 -6.13
CA LEU A 46 -4.77 5.92 -7.57
C LEU A 46 -5.36 7.28 -7.96
N PRO A 47 -4.92 7.87 -9.07
CA PRO A 47 -5.46 9.15 -9.51
C PRO A 47 -6.93 9.03 -9.95
N ASP A 48 -7.67 10.13 -9.80
CA ASP A 48 -9.12 10.17 -10.06
C ASP A 48 -9.50 10.18 -11.52
N ASN A 49 -8.55 10.25 -12.43
CA ASN A 49 -8.81 10.25 -13.88
C ASN A 49 -9.17 8.87 -14.43
N SER A 50 -9.28 7.87 -13.57
CA SER A 50 -9.63 6.50 -13.98
C SER A 50 -11.15 6.31 -13.88
N ASP A 51 -11.76 5.68 -14.91
CA ASP A 51 -13.15 5.26 -14.85
C ASP A 51 -13.29 4.04 -13.92
N ARG A 52 -14.53 3.62 -13.64
CA ARG A 52 -14.80 2.50 -12.74
C ARG A 52 -14.18 1.19 -13.20
N GLY A 53 -14.24 0.90 -14.49
CA GLY A 53 -13.68 -0.32 -15.04
C GLY A 53 -12.16 -0.31 -14.97
N SER A 54 -11.56 0.82 -15.26
CA SER A 54 -10.11 1.00 -15.16
C SER A 54 -9.62 0.87 -13.73
N PHE A 55 -10.34 1.48 -12.77
CA PHE A 55 -9.99 1.38 -11.35
C PHE A 55 -10.03 -0.08 -10.88
N ALA A 56 -11.10 -0.80 -11.20
CA ALA A 56 -11.26 -2.20 -10.79
C ALA A 56 -10.14 -3.08 -11.36
N ARG A 57 -9.79 -2.86 -12.63
CA ARG A 57 -8.73 -3.62 -13.31
C ARG A 57 -7.37 -3.34 -12.68
N ARG A 58 -7.05 -2.08 -12.42
CA ARG A 58 -5.80 -1.69 -11.79
C ARG A 58 -5.69 -2.24 -10.38
N LYS A 59 -6.79 -2.21 -9.63
CA LYS A 59 -6.85 -2.76 -8.29
C LYS A 59 -6.51 -4.27 -8.29
N LEU A 60 -7.11 -5.03 -9.21
CA LEU A 60 -6.81 -6.45 -9.34
C LEU A 60 -5.35 -6.69 -9.71
N GLU A 61 -4.81 -5.92 -10.63
CA GLU A 61 -3.41 -6.03 -11.04
C GLU A 61 -2.47 -5.79 -9.86
N ILE A 62 -2.75 -4.79 -9.04
CA ILE A 62 -1.96 -4.50 -7.85
C ILE A 62 -2.05 -5.67 -6.85
N PHE A 63 -3.26 -6.18 -6.59
CA PHE A 63 -3.43 -7.33 -5.71
C PHE A 63 -2.66 -8.55 -6.20
N ASP A 64 -2.71 -8.85 -7.50
CA ASP A 64 -2.01 -9.99 -8.07
C ASP A 64 -0.50 -9.89 -7.89
N ARG A 65 0.08 -8.72 -8.14
CA ARG A 65 1.52 -8.50 -8.00
C ARG A 65 1.97 -8.56 -6.55
N LEU A 66 1.19 -7.99 -5.63
CA LEU A 66 1.49 -8.07 -4.20
C LEU A 66 1.36 -9.51 -3.68
N TYR A 67 0.39 -10.26 -4.20
CA TYR A 67 0.22 -11.66 -3.85
C TYR A 67 1.43 -12.51 -4.24
N GLU A 68 2.04 -12.24 -5.39
CA GLU A 68 3.28 -12.90 -5.78
C GLU A 68 4.39 -12.69 -4.75
N ILE A 69 4.49 -11.48 -4.21
CA ILE A 69 5.47 -11.18 -3.15
C ILE A 69 5.16 -11.99 -1.89
N GLU A 70 3.89 -12.06 -1.49
CA GLU A 70 3.47 -12.85 -0.33
C GLU A 70 3.91 -14.31 -0.47
N LEU A 71 3.68 -14.91 -1.63
CA LEU A 71 4.04 -16.30 -1.88
C LEU A 71 5.56 -16.51 -1.88
N ASN A 72 6.30 -15.61 -2.52
CA ASN A 72 7.74 -15.76 -2.68
C ASN A 72 8.52 -15.45 -1.41
N ARG A 73 8.00 -14.57 -0.57
CA ARG A 73 8.70 -14.12 0.64
C ARG A 73 8.08 -14.63 1.93
N ASN A 74 6.98 -15.37 1.85
CA ASN A 74 6.26 -15.90 3.00
C ASN A 74 5.89 -14.79 3.99
N VAL A 75 5.27 -13.72 3.48
CA VAL A 75 4.78 -12.58 4.27
C VAL A 75 3.33 -12.31 3.96
N VAL A 76 2.68 -11.48 4.77
CA VAL A 76 1.30 -11.03 4.54
C VAL A 76 1.33 -9.54 4.23
N ILE A 77 0.66 -9.15 3.14
CA ILE A 77 0.52 -7.76 2.73
C ILE A 77 -0.97 -7.42 2.77
N SER A 78 -1.32 -6.34 3.46
CA SER A 78 -2.70 -5.86 3.59
C SER A 78 -2.84 -4.56 2.81
N PRO A 79 -3.18 -4.60 1.52
CA PRO A 79 -3.32 -3.40 0.71
C PRO A 79 -4.69 -2.78 0.86
N LEU A 80 -4.74 -1.45 0.98
CA LEU A 80 -5.95 -0.66 0.88
C LEU A 80 -5.79 0.24 -0.34
N ILE A 81 -6.60 0.01 -1.37
CA ILE A 81 -6.48 0.71 -2.65
C ILE A 81 -7.70 1.60 -2.84
N LEU A 82 -7.46 2.91 -2.92
CA LEU A 82 -8.51 3.92 -3.03
C LEU A 82 -8.17 4.92 -4.12
N LEU A 83 -9.19 5.61 -4.62
CA LEU A 83 -8.96 6.82 -5.40
C LEU A 83 -8.50 7.94 -4.46
N ARG A 84 -7.68 8.84 -4.97
CA ARG A 84 -7.11 9.94 -4.19
C ARG A 84 -8.19 10.82 -3.56
N SER A 85 -9.24 11.14 -4.30
CA SER A 85 -10.35 11.95 -3.78
C SER A 85 -11.10 11.26 -2.65
N MET A 86 -11.25 9.96 -2.72
CA MET A 86 -11.91 9.19 -1.64
C MET A 86 -11.11 9.30 -0.34
N TRP A 87 -9.79 9.27 -0.44
CA TRP A 87 -8.90 9.40 0.70
C TRP A 87 -8.93 10.81 1.28
N GLU A 88 -8.87 11.83 0.44
CA GLU A 88 -8.86 13.23 0.87
C GLU A 88 -10.12 13.64 1.63
N LYS A 89 -11.25 12.98 1.36
CA LYS A 89 -12.52 13.23 2.06
C LYS A 89 -12.61 12.56 3.42
N ARG A 90 -11.70 11.65 3.74
CA ARG A 90 -11.73 10.92 5.00
C ARG A 90 -11.20 11.76 6.15
N ARG A 91 -11.96 11.81 7.24
CA ARG A 91 -11.59 12.50 8.49
C ARG A 91 -11.86 11.55 9.65
N THR A 92 -11.17 10.43 9.68
CA THR A 92 -11.31 9.40 10.70
C THR A 92 -10.04 9.31 11.54
N PRO A 93 -10.09 8.73 12.75
CA PRO A 93 -8.85 8.45 13.51
C PRO A 93 -7.86 7.62 12.72
N PHE A 94 -8.34 6.67 11.91
CA PHE A 94 -7.50 5.85 11.05
C PHE A 94 -6.73 6.70 10.04
N SER A 95 -7.41 7.61 9.33
CA SER A 95 -6.74 8.46 8.35
C SER A 95 -5.71 9.39 8.99
N CYS A 96 -6.01 9.91 10.18
CA CYS A 96 -5.06 10.74 10.92
C CYS A 96 -3.81 9.93 11.31
N ASN A 97 -3.97 8.70 11.74
CA ASN A 97 -2.84 7.84 12.10
C ASN A 97 -1.96 7.54 10.89
N VAL A 98 -2.56 7.26 9.75
CA VAL A 98 -1.80 7.02 8.52
C VAL A 98 -0.99 8.26 8.12
N ILE A 99 -1.59 9.45 8.20
CA ILE A 99 -0.90 10.70 7.88
C ILE A 99 0.29 10.91 8.82
N ASN A 100 0.11 10.64 10.12
CA ASN A 100 1.12 10.92 11.13
C ASN A 100 2.29 9.93 11.09
N GLU A 101 2.02 8.64 10.87
CA GLU A 101 3.05 7.59 10.95
C GLU A 101 3.46 7.02 9.59
N GLY A 102 2.74 7.37 8.52
CA GLY A 102 2.96 6.80 7.20
C GLY A 102 4.29 7.18 6.58
N ILE A 103 4.86 6.24 5.83
CA ILE A 103 6.09 6.44 5.07
C ILE A 103 5.75 6.33 3.59
N VAL A 104 5.99 7.40 2.84
CA VAL A 104 5.76 7.40 1.38
C VAL A 104 6.82 6.53 0.72
N LEU A 105 6.36 5.57 -0.05
CA LEU A 105 7.24 4.63 -0.74
C LEU A 105 7.70 5.12 -2.10
#